data_dcdb8ebf34a7f052b9ee9f40bff5ca7a
#
_entry.id   dcdb8ebf34a7f052b9ee9f40bff5ca7a
#
_cell.length_a   1.000
_cell.length_b   1.000
_cell.length_c   1.000
_cell.angle_alpha   90.00
_cell.angle_beta   90.00
_cell.angle_gamma   90.00
#
_symmetry.space_group_name_H-M   'P 1'
#
loop_
_entity.id
_entity.type
_entity.pdbx_description
1 polymer ?
#
loop_
_entity_poly.entity_id
_entity_poly.type
_entity_poly.pdbx_seq_one_letter_code
_entity_poly.pdbx_strand_id
1 'polypeptide(L)'
;RGCNFCAIKTGSNTAYNSFDKLPIIEQALTEYGVTNGDYVFTCFGEIDIRNHIGFHLNGKTINEVITLTVDRYMKTILHLKNKGYNVGVYAPPASSVWSFKAYGDVIIRNQMTLSFNKYLKVKCGENNIMVVDISQQMILPNGTTDTKYLVDELHLSQEAMPLLEDAFKTFKK
;
A
#
# COMPACT_ATOMS: atom_id res chain seq x y z
N ARG A 1 -11.92 -25.81 3.50
CA ARG A 1 -10.72 -25.54 2.68
C ARG A 1 -10.07 -24.32 3.29
N GLY A 2 -8.84 -24.49 3.84
CA GLY A 2 -8.06 -23.36 4.38
C GLY A 2 -7.72 -22.37 3.28
N CYS A 3 -7.74 -21.08 3.63
CA CYS A 3 -7.28 -20.02 2.73
C CYS A 3 -5.75 -20.06 2.72
N ASN A 4 -5.14 -20.40 1.60
CA ASN A 4 -3.70 -20.37 1.45
C ASN A 4 -3.30 -18.94 1.07
N PHE A 5 -2.71 -18.21 2.02
CA PHE A 5 -2.05 -16.93 1.73
C PHE A 5 -0.58 -17.20 1.43
N CYS A 6 -0.09 -16.62 0.35
CA CYS A 6 1.33 -16.59 0.02
C CYS A 6 1.79 -15.14 -0.09
N ALA A 7 2.82 -14.76 0.66
CA ALA A 7 3.47 -13.46 0.53
C ALA A 7 4.61 -13.55 -0.48
N ILE A 8 4.46 -12.86 -1.60
CA ILE A 8 5.45 -12.83 -2.68
C ILE A 8 6.27 -11.54 -2.58
N LYS A 9 7.57 -11.67 -2.34
CA LYS A 9 8.49 -10.54 -2.28
C LYS A 9 9.07 -10.27 -3.66
N THR A 10 8.73 -9.12 -4.24
CA THR A 10 9.23 -8.68 -5.56
C THR A 10 10.40 -7.69 -5.48
N GLY A 11 11.09 -7.65 -4.35
CA GLY A 11 12.17 -6.70 -4.07
C GLY A 11 11.68 -5.35 -3.52
N SER A 12 12.57 -4.37 -3.43
CA SER A 12 12.26 -3.02 -2.92
C SER A 12 11.60 -2.18 -4.02
N ASN A 13 10.36 -2.49 -4.35
CA ASN A 13 9.59 -1.76 -5.36
C ASN A 13 8.74 -0.67 -4.70
N THR A 14 8.57 0.45 -5.41
CA THR A 14 7.72 1.56 -5.01
C THR A 14 6.41 1.53 -5.81
N ALA A 15 5.38 2.18 -5.31
CA ALA A 15 4.15 2.39 -6.07
C ALA A 15 4.45 3.14 -7.38
N TYR A 16 5.35 4.13 -7.33
CA TYR A 16 5.74 4.94 -8.47
C TYR A 16 6.36 4.12 -9.61
N ASN A 17 7.25 3.17 -9.31
CA ASN A 17 7.96 2.38 -10.33
C ASN A 17 7.38 0.97 -10.56
N SER A 18 6.30 0.60 -9.87
CA SER A 18 5.73 -0.75 -9.94
C SER A 18 5.34 -1.16 -11.36
N PHE A 19 4.88 -0.21 -12.19
CA PHE A 19 4.53 -0.49 -13.58
C PHE A 19 5.74 -0.86 -14.43
N ASP A 20 6.88 -0.21 -14.21
CA ASP A 20 8.13 -0.51 -14.89
C ASP A 20 8.72 -1.88 -14.45
N LYS A 21 8.23 -2.41 -13.32
CA LYS A 21 8.61 -3.69 -12.73
C LYS A 21 7.60 -4.82 -12.99
N LEU A 22 6.61 -4.60 -13.83
CA LEU A 22 5.60 -5.62 -14.17
C LEU A 22 6.23 -6.97 -14.59
N PRO A 23 7.29 -7.05 -15.41
CA PRO A 23 7.87 -8.33 -15.76
C PRO A 23 8.32 -9.16 -14.54
N ILE A 24 8.89 -8.50 -13.52
CA ILE A 24 9.31 -9.16 -12.28
C ILE A 24 8.09 -9.60 -11.46
N ILE A 25 7.05 -8.77 -11.40
CA ILE A 25 5.81 -9.09 -10.69
C ILE A 25 5.12 -10.30 -11.35
N GLU A 26 4.99 -10.29 -12.67
CA GLU A 26 4.35 -11.38 -13.42
C GLU A 26 5.14 -12.67 -13.33
N GLN A 27 6.48 -12.61 -13.41
CA GLN A 27 7.34 -13.77 -13.22
C GLN A 27 7.10 -14.36 -11.81
N ALA A 28 7.11 -13.53 -10.77
CA ALA A 28 6.88 -14.00 -9.41
C ALA A 28 5.49 -14.64 -9.25
N LEU A 29 4.43 -14.05 -9.80
CA LEU A 29 3.09 -14.66 -9.78
C LEU A 29 3.08 -16.03 -10.47
N THR A 30 3.75 -16.17 -11.61
CA THR A 30 3.86 -17.42 -12.33
C THR A 30 4.63 -18.49 -11.54
N GLU A 31 5.77 -18.13 -10.94
CA GLU A 31 6.59 -19.02 -10.12
C GLU A 31 5.84 -19.59 -8.91
N TYR A 32 4.91 -18.80 -8.35
CA TYR A 32 4.04 -19.22 -7.24
C TYR A 32 2.73 -19.87 -7.70
N GLY A 33 2.56 -20.11 -9.01
CA GLY A 33 1.40 -20.80 -9.57
C GLY A 33 0.11 -20.01 -9.50
N VAL A 34 0.19 -18.67 -9.43
CA VAL A 34 -0.99 -17.80 -9.41
C VAL A 34 -1.62 -17.76 -10.80
N THR A 35 -2.93 -18.00 -10.88
CA THR A 35 -3.68 -18.14 -12.13
C THR A 35 -4.83 -17.13 -12.21
N ASN A 36 -5.44 -17.00 -13.37
CA ASN A 36 -6.60 -16.17 -13.57
C ASN A 36 -7.74 -16.57 -12.61
N GLY A 37 -8.38 -15.58 -11.99
CA GLY A 37 -9.41 -15.79 -10.98
C GLY A 37 -8.87 -15.84 -9.54
N ASP A 38 -7.57 -16.00 -9.35
CA ASP A 38 -6.97 -15.91 -8.02
C ASP A 38 -6.96 -14.46 -7.50
N TYR A 39 -6.95 -14.31 -6.18
CA TYR A 39 -6.84 -13.00 -5.55
C TYR A 39 -5.37 -12.57 -5.45
N VAL A 40 -5.06 -11.39 -5.97
CA VAL A 40 -3.75 -10.76 -5.89
C VAL A 40 -3.86 -9.43 -5.15
N PHE A 41 -3.27 -9.35 -3.96
CA PHE A 41 -3.18 -8.10 -3.21
C PHE A 41 -1.82 -7.45 -3.44
N THR A 42 -1.83 -6.25 -4.02
CA THR A 42 -0.62 -5.44 -4.15
C THR A 42 -0.42 -4.58 -2.90
N CYS A 43 0.84 -4.43 -2.46
CA CYS A 43 1.21 -3.72 -1.24
C CYS A 43 2.41 -2.80 -1.52
N PHE A 44 2.17 -1.68 -2.20
CA PHE A 44 3.17 -0.67 -2.51
C PHE A 44 2.76 0.69 -1.95
N GLY A 45 3.72 1.60 -1.78
CA GLY A 45 3.49 2.99 -1.38
C GLY A 45 4.17 3.40 -0.07
N GLU A 46 4.50 2.45 0.82
CA GLU A 46 5.21 2.78 2.07
C GLU A 46 6.57 3.46 1.79
N ILE A 47 7.38 2.88 0.92
CA ILE A 47 8.67 3.43 0.52
C ILE A 47 8.50 4.80 -0.16
N ASP A 48 7.45 4.96 -0.97
CA ASP A 48 7.16 6.24 -1.62
C ASP A 48 6.90 7.34 -0.58
N ILE A 49 6.07 7.05 0.40
CA ILE A 49 5.72 8.00 1.48
C ILE A 49 6.94 8.34 2.31
N ARG A 50 7.67 7.32 2.74
CA ARG A 50 8.80 7.47 3.66
C ARG A 50 10.01 8.16 3.00
N ASN A 51 10.34 7.78 1.75
CA ASN A 51 11.62 8.14 1.15
C ASN A 51 11.52 8.92 -0.16
N HIS A 52 10.41 8.86 -0.91
CA HIS A 52 10.41 9.42 -2.27
C HIS A 52 9.59 10.68 -2.41
N ILE A 53 8.34 10.70 -1.96
CA ILE A 53 7.43 11.82 -2.24
C ILE A 53 7.99 13.15 -1.76
N GLY A 54 8.44 13.22 -0.50
CA GLY A 54 8.94 14.46 0.07
C GLY A 54 10.31 14.92 -0.45
N PHE A 55 11.17 13.98 -0.89
CA PHE A 55 12.51 14.32 -1.41
C PHE A 55 12.52 14.61 -2.91
N HIS A 56 11.48 14.26 -3.65
CA HIS A 56 11.43 14.42 -5.11
C HIS A 56 10.35 15.40 -5.58
N LEU A 57 10.14 16.49 -4.84
CA LEU A 57 9.12 17.47 -5.17
C LEU A 57 9.38 18.19 -6.51
N ASN A 58 10.64 18.55 -6.80
CA ASN A 58 11.02 19.18 -8.06
C ASN A 58 10.08 20.34 -8.46
N GLY A 59 9.76 21.23 -7.51
CA GLY A 59 8.86 22.35 -7.71
C GLY A 59 7.36 22.04 -7.63
N LYS A 60 6.98 20.77 -7.36
CA LYS A 60 5.60 20.34 -7.12
C LYS A 60 5.27 20.36 -5.61
N THR A 61 4.00 20.40 -5.31
CA THR A 61 3.49 20.15 -3.97
C THR A 61 3.52 18.66 -3.64
N ILE A 62 3.50 18.32 -2.35
CA ILE A 62 3.39 16.92 -1.88
C ILE A 62 2.17 16.24 -2.50
N ASN A 63 1.02 16.92 -2.55
CA ASN A 63 -0.21 16.35 -3.11
C ASN A 63 -0.09 16.06 -4.62
N GLU A 64 0.58 16.90 -5.40
CA GLU A 64 0.81 16.64 -6.82
C GLU A 64 1.72 15.41 -7.02
N VAL A 65 2.73 15.22 -6.18
CA VAL A 65 3.60 14.04 -6.25
C VAL A 65 2.84 12.78 -5.79
N ILE A 66 2.00 12.87 -4.76
CA ILE A 66 1.11 11.78 -4.33
C ILE A 66 0.19 11.36 -5.50
N THR A 67 -0.49 12.33 -6.10
CA THR A 67 -1.39 12.09 -7.24
C THR A 67 -0.68 11.36 -8.37
N LEU A 68 0.48 11.87 -8.78
CA LEU A 68 1.30 11.24 -9.82
C LEU A 68 1.71 9.80 -9.45
N THR A 69 2.10 9.58 -8.20
CA THR A 69 2.53 8.27 -7.72
C THR A 69 1.38 7.27 -7.75
N VAL A 70 0.21 7.66 -7.25
CA VAL A 70 -0.99 6.80 -7.27
C VAL A 70 -1.44 6.53 -8.70
N ASP A 71 -1.45 7.52 -9.59
CA ASP A 71 -1.83 7.32 -11.00
C ASP A 71 -0.89 6.33 -11.71
N ARG A 72 0.42 6.36 -11.40
CA ARG A 72 1.36 5.35 -11.89
C ARG A 72 1.09 3.96 -11.29
N TYR A 73 0.81 3.90 -10.01
CA TYR A 73 0.46 2.65 -9.33
C TYR A 73 -0.81 2.04 -9.92
N MET A 74 -1.81 2.84 -10.20
CA MET A 74 -3.05 2.37 -10.84
C MET A 74 -2.80 1.66 -12.18
N LYS A 75 -1.77 2.04 -12.94
CA LYS A 75 -1.40 1.32 -14.17
C LYS A 75 -1.04 -0.15 -13.89
N THR A 76 -0.28 -0.40 -12.81
CA THR A 76 0.06 -1.76 -12.37
C THR A 76 -1.20 -2.54 -11.97
N ILE A 77 -2.03 -1.93 -11.13
CA ILE A 77 -3.25 -2.53 -10.60
C ILE A 77 -4.21 -2.91 -11.74
N LEU A 78 -4.45 -1.98 -12.66
CA LEU A 78 -5.32 -2.20 -13.82
C LEU A 78 -4.74 -3.22 -14.79
N HIS A 79 -3.43 -3.25 -14.98
CA HIS A 79 -2.78 -4.28 -15.80
C HIS A 79 -3.04 -5.68 -15.24
N LEU A 80 -2.83 -5.89 -13.93
CA LEU A 80 -3.08 -7.17 -13.28
C LEU A 80 -4.57 -7.56 -13.36
N LYS A 81 -5.48 -6.61 -13.17
CA LYS A 81 -6.92 -6.83 -13.33
C LYS A 81 -7.28 -7.26 -14.77
N ASN A 82 -6.70 -6.61 -15.77
CA ASN A 82 -6.92 -6.95 -17.19
C ASN A 82 -6.34 -8.31 -17.58
N LYS A 83 -5.36 -8.83 -16.82
CA LYS A 83 -4.84 -10.20 -16.94
C LYS A 83 -5.79 -11.25 -16.35
N GLY A 84 -6.89 -10.85 -15.72
CA GLY A 84 -7.91 -11.74 -15.17
C GLY A 84 -7.74 -12.09 -13.70
N TYR A 85 -6.83 -11.43 -12.97
CA TYR A 85 -6.74 -11.59 -11.51
C TYR A 85 -7.84 -10.80 -10.78
N ASN A 86 -8.29 -11.32 -9.64
CA ASN A 86 -9.10 -10.57 -8.69
C ASN A 86 -8.18 -9.68 -7.84
N VAL A 87 -8.00 -8.43 -8.28
CA VAL A 87 -7.02 -7.53 -7.67
C VAL A 87 -7.61 -6.77 -6.49
N GLY A 88 -6.90 -6.79 -5.39
CA GLY A 88 -7.08 -5.90 -4.26
C GLY A 88 -5.80 -5.11 -3.96
N VAL A 89 -5.93 -4.07 -3.16
CA VAL A 89 -4.81 -3.25 -2.70
C VAL A 89 -4.78 -3.25 -1.18
N TYR A 90 -3.63 -3.54 -0.63
CA TYR A 90 -3.31 -3.26 0.75
C TYR A 90 -2.63 -1.89 0.81
N ALA A 91 -3.35 -0.89 1.30
CA ALA A 91 -2.84 0.47 1.35
C ALA A 91 -1.73 0.62 2.41
N PRO A 92 -0.76 1.52 2.23
CA PRO A 92 0.29 1.76 3.21
C PRO A 92 -0.27 2.00 4.61
N PRO A 93 0.24 1.30 5.64
CA PRO A 93 -0.14 1.55 7.03
C PRO A 93 0.39 2.89 7.52
N ALA A 94 0.02 3.28 8.75
CA ALA A 94 0.60 4.46 9.39
C ALA A 94 2.13 4.35 9.49
N SER A 95 2.81 5.47 9.33
CA SER A 95 4.26 5.53 9.26
C SER A 95 4.90 5.28 10.63
N SER A 96 6.06 4.64 10.64
CA SER A 96 6.84 4.44 11.86
C SER A 96 7.32 5.75 12.49
N VAL A 97 7.43 5.78 13.81
CA VAL A 97 8.06 6.88 14.57
C VAL A 97 9.58 6.86 14.42
N TRP A 98 10.16 5.68 14.20
CA TRP A 98 11.61 5.44 14.09
C TRP A 98 11.99 5.27 12.62
N SER A 99 12.28 6.35 11.94
CA SER A 99 12.63 6.21 10.53
C SER A 99 13.94 6.89 10.21
N PHE A 100 15.00 6.10 10.09
CA PHE A 100 16.28 6.56 9.57
C PHE A 100 16.15 6.96 8.10
N LYS A 101 16.61 8.17 7.76
CA LYS A 101 16.54 8.75 6.40
C LYS A 101 15.12 8.94 5.82
N ALA A 102 14.09 9.07 6.67
CA ALA A 102 12.75 9.39 6.17
C ALA A 102 12.56 10.90 6.00
N TYR A 103 11.62 11.26 5.14
CA TYR A 103 11.21 12.65 4.97
C TYR A 103 10.36 13.11 6.16
N GLY A 104 10.67 14.28 6.69
CA GLY A 104 9.91 14.91 7.78
C GLY A 104 9.81 14.07 9.05
N ASP A 105 8.95 14.48 9.95
CA ASP A 105 8.59 13.71 11.15
C ASP A 105 7.45 12.72 10.88
N VAL A 106 7.09 11.94 11.90
CA VAL A 106 6.03 10.93 11.80
C VAL A 106 4.65 11.56 11.51
N ILE A 107 4.40 12.79 12.00
CA ILE A 107 3.11 13.46 11.80
C ILE A 107 2.94 13.84 10.33
N ILE A 108 3.98 14.42 9.73
CA ILE A 108 4.01 14.75 8.30
C ILE A 108 3.82 13.48 7.46
N ARG A 109 4.54 12.41 7.78
CA ARG A 109 4.41 11.15 7.05
C ARG A 109 3.02 10.53 7.18
N ASN A 110 2.39 10.60 8.35
CA ASN A 110 1.01 10.13 8.54
C ASN A 110 0.01 10.96 7.73
N GLN A 111 0.19 12.27 7.65
CA GLN A 111 -0.63 13.13 6.77
C GLN A 111 -0.46 12.74 5.29
N MET A 112 0.77 12.45 4.87
CA MET A 112 1.05 11.95 3.52
C MET A 112 0.40 10.58 3.29
N THR A 113 0.49 9.66 4.25
CA THR A 113 -0.17 8.34 4.20
C THR A 113 -1.68 8.47 4.02
N LEU A 114 -2.32 9.30 4.85
CA LEU A 114 -3.76 9.52 4.75
C LEU A 114 -4.16 10.15 3.41
N SER A 115 -3.38 11.09 2.90
CA SER A 115 -3.63 11.72 1.60
C SER A 115 -3.45 10.71 0.45
N PHE A 116 -2.39 9.91 0.48
CA PHE A 116 -2.12 8.85 -0.48
C PHE A 116 -3.25 7.82 -0.48
N ASN A 117 -3.61 7.29 0.69
CA ASN A 117 -4.65 6.28 0.82
C ASN A 117 -6.03 6.80 0.41
N LYS A 118 -6.34 8.07 0.74
CA LYS A 118 -7.58 8.71 0.29
C LYS A 118 -7.68 8.75 -1.24
N TYR A 119 -6.63 9.19 -1.93
CA TYR A 119 -6.62 9.27 -3.37
C TYR A 119 -6.63 7.87 -4.02
N LEU A 120 -5.86 6.94 -3.47
CA LEU A 120 -5.84 5.53 -3.90
C LEU A 120 -7.23 4.89 -3.80
N LYS A 121 -7.96 5.11 -2.68
CA LYS A 121 -9.34 4.63 -2.50
C LYS A 121 -10.29 5.18 -3.56
N VAL A 122 -10.19 6.46 -3.90
CA VAL A 122 -11.01 7.06 -4.97
C VAL A 122 -10.73 6.35 -6.29
N LYS A 123 -9.46 6.23 -6.69
CA LYS A 123 -9.06 5.59 -7.95
C LYS A 123 -9.44 4.11 -8.01
N CYS A 124 -9.26 3.39 -6.93
CA CYS A 124 -9.67 1.99 -6.84
C CYS A 124 -11.20 1.84 -6.90
N GLY A 125 -11.95 2.72 -6.23
CA GLY A 125 -13.41 2.73 -6.26
C GLY A 125 -13.97 2.97 -7.66
N GLU A 126 -13.40 3.90 -8.42
CA GLU A 126 -13.76 4.15 -9.84
C GLU A 126 -13.58 2.90 -10.71
N ASN A 127 -12.75 1.96 -10.30
CA ASN A 127 -12.42 0.74 -11.04
C ASN A 127 -12.91 -0.55 -10.37
N ASN A 128 -13.78 -0.48 -9.36
CA ASN A 128 -14.28 -1.64 -8.61
C ASN A 128 -13.13 -2.52 -8.08
N ILE A 129 -12.13 -1.90 -7.46
CA ILE A 129 -10.97 -2.55 -6.84
C ILE A 129 -11.05 -2.36 -5.33
N MET A 130 -10.90 -3.46 -4.61
CA MET A 130 -10.91 -3.50 -3.16
C MET A 130 -9.65 -2.84 -2.56
N VAL A 131 -9.83 -2.01 -1.52
CA VAL A 131 -8.72 -1.43 -0.77
C VAL A 131 -8.86 -1.77 0.71
N VAL A 132 -7.86 -2.46 1.25
CA VAL A 132 -7.71 -2.70 2.69
C VAL A 132 -6.83 -1.59 3.25
N ASP A 133 -7.36 -0.79 4.17
CA ASP A 133 -6.66 0.34 4.77
C ASP A 133 -6.96 0.41 6.27
N ILE A 134 -5.93 0.26 7.07
CA ILE A 134 -5.98 0.35 8.54
C ILE A 134 -5.19 1.56 9.08
N SER A 135 -4.68 2.42 8.21
CA SER A 135 -3.76 3.50 8.60
C SER A 135 -4.36 4.43 9.64
N GLN A 136 -5.63 4.79 9.48
CA GLN A 136 -6.29 5.74 10.38
C GLN A 136 -6.47 5.18 11.80
N GLN A 137 -6.71 3.87 11.94
CA GLN A 137 -6.85 3.21 13.24
C GLN A 137 -5.50 3.10 13.98
N MET A 138 -4.40 3.20 13.25
CA MET A 138 -3.05 3.18 13.83
C MET A 138 -2.56 4.56 14.28
N ILE A 139 -3.24 5.65 13.89
CA ILE A 139 -2.81 7.02 14.19
C ILE A 139 -3.49 7.51 15.46
N LEU A 140 -2.69 7.99 16.40
CA LEU A 140 -3.14 8.60 17.66
C LEU A 140 -3.72 10.01 17.42
N PRO A 141 -4.52 10.57 18.35
CA PRO A 141 -5.09 11.91 18.21
C PRO A 141 -4.06 13.05 18.01
N ASN A 142 -2.83 12.86 18.48
CA ASN A 142 -1.72 13.81 18.29
C ASN A 142 -1.04 13.68 16.91
N GLY A 143 -1.52 12.78 16.04
CA GLY A 143 -0.98 12.56 14.70
C GLY A 143 0.20 11.57 14.63
N THR A 144 0.70 11.08 15.76
CA THR A 144 1.76 10.06 15.78
C THR A 144 1.17 8.65 15.64
N THR A 145 2.01 7.68 15.31
CA THR A 145 1.59 6.27 15.20
C THR A 145 1.59 5.58 16.57
N ASP A 146 0.54 4.82 16.86
CA ASP A 146 0.51 3.93 18.01
C ASP A 146 1.45 2.73 17.74
N THR A 147 2.59 2.74 18.43
CA THR A 147 3.68 1.78 18.21
C THR A 147 3.32 0.35 18.54
N LYS A 148 2.23 0.09 19.28
CA LYS A 148 1.80 -1.29 19.56
C LYS A 148 1.47 -2.07 18.28
N TYR A 149 1.08 -1.39 17.21
CA TYR A 149 0.78 -2.01 15.91
C TYR A 149 2.00 -2.33 15.06
N LEU A 150 3.22 -2.02 15.55
CA LEU A 150 4.48 -2.24 14.85
C LEU A 150 5.38 -3.17 15.67
N VAL A 151 6.03 -4.15 15.02
CA VAL A 151 7.06 -5.01 15.62
C VAL A 151 8.40 -4.29 15.63
N ASP A 152 8.67 -3.56 14.56
CA ASP A 152 9.88 -2.79 14.32
C ASP A 152 9.51 -1.47 13.61
N GLU A 153 10.45 -0.90 12.89
CA GLU A 153 10.23 0.37 12.17
C GLU A 153 9.23 0.29 11.02
N LEU A 154 8.87 -0.91 10.53
CA LEU A 154 8.12 -1.07 9.27
C LEU A 154 7.04 -2.15 9.30
N HIS A 155 7.23 -3.21 10.09
CA HIS A 155 6.38 -4.39 10.01
C HIS A 155 5.27 -4.35 11.04
N LEU A 156 4.09 -4.79 10.63
CA LEU A 156 2.93 -4.86 11.51
C LEU A 156 3.12 -5.93 12.59
N SER A 157 2.71 -5.61 13.81
CA SER A 157 2.61 -6.54 14.94
C SER A 157 1.34 -7.39 14.88
N GLN A 158 1.24 -8.38 15.75
CA GLN A 158 0.01 -9.18 15.92
C GLN A 158 -1.17 -8.32 16.39
N GLU A 159 -0.93 -7.20 17.06
CA GLU A 159 -1.96 -6.26 17.51
C GLU A 159 -2.69 -5.57 16.33
N ALA A 160 -2.08 -5.55 15.14
CA ALA A 160 -2.71 -5.03 13.94
C ALA A 160 -3.67 -6.04 13.27
N MET A 161 -3.61 -7.33 13.61
CA MET A 161 -4.41 -8.38 12.95
C MET A 161 -5.91 -8.18 13.09
N PRO A 162 -6.47 -7.80 14.27
CA PRO A 162 -7.90 -7.51 14.37
C PRO A 162 -8.37 -6.37 13.44
N LEU A 163 -7.53 -5.35 13.25
CA LEU A 163 -7.85 -4.24 12.32
C LEU A 163 -7.93 -4.74 10.88
N LEU A 164 -7.00 -5.62 10.48
CA LEU A 164 -7.01 -6.24 9.15
C LEU A 164 -8.24 -7.12 8.96
N GLU A 165 -8.56 -7.98 9.93
CA GLU A 165 -9.73 -8.84 9.87
C GLU A 165 -11.02 -8.05 9.70
N ASP A 166 -11.19 -6.95 10.44
CA ASP A 166 -12.35 -6.09 10.33
C ASP A 166 -12.41 -5.36 8.98
N ALA A 167 -11.28 -4.89 8.48
CA ALA A 167 -11.20 -4.30 7.14
C ALA A 167 -11.60 -5.31 6.06
N PHE A 168 -11.16 -6.58 6.16
CA PHE A 168 -11.56 -7.63 5.22
C PHE A 168 -13.03 -8.04 5.32
N LYS A 169 -13.65 -8.00 6.50
CA LYS A 169 -15.09 -8.32 6.67
C LYS A 169 -16.00 -7.37 5.90
N THR A 170 -15.59 -6.13 5.69
CA THR A 170 -16.39 -5.14 4.95
C THR A 170 -16.59 -5.52 3.49
N PHE A 171 -15.76 -6.42 2.93
CA PHE A 171 -15.80 -6.84 1.53
C PHE A 171 -16.54 -8.17 1.28
N LYS A 172 -16.98 -8.85 2.35
CA LYS A 172 -17.75 -10.11 2.24
C LYS A 172 -19.27 -9.90 2.08
N LYS A 173 -19.71 -8.67 1.90
CA LYS A 173 -21.08 -8.30 1.59
C LYS A 173 -21.18 -7.93 0.09
#